data_67122f8e01ef9d6be6ee7e41eb0ec027
#
_entry.id   67122f8e01ef9d6be6ee7e41eb0ec027
#
_cell.length_a   1.000
_cell.length_b   1.000
_cell.length_c   1.000
_cell.angle_alpha   90.00
_cell.angle_beta   90.00
_cell.angle_gamma   90.00
#
_symmetry.space_group_name_H-M   'P 1'
#
loop_
_entity.id
_entity.type
_entity.pdbx_description
1 polymer ?
#
loop_
_entity_poly.entity_id
_entity_poly.type
_entity_poly.pdbx_seq_one_letter_code
_entity_poly.pdbx_strand_id
1 'polypeptide(L)'
;MNMLRDVAWLAGHGYNLTGVSVPTRFHGEKGVVEGNLLLVMWENHADPIITGREQLGYSKIFASIDDIHTYGGVSKTELTSWGFRFLELEFDANRQPENLEELKRVLNNPDSQ
;
A
#
# COMPACT_ATOMS: atom_id res chain seq x y z
N MET A 1 -4.67 -1.79 13.18
CA MET A 1 -5.68 -1.94 12.11
C MET A 1 -6.90 -2.68 12.65
N ASN A 2 -7.78 -1.93 13.32
CA ASN A 2 -8.93 -2.51 14.03
C ASN A 2 -10.07 -2.95 13.11
N MET A 3 -10.10 -2.46 11.89
CA MET A 3 -11.18 -2.75 10.93
C MET A 3 -11.23 -4.20 10.45
N LEU A 4 -10.17 -4.96 10.64
CA LEU A 4 -10.09 -6.35 10.18
C LEU A 4 -10.42 -7.39 11.25
N ARG A 5 -10.72 -6.93 12.48
CA ARG A 5 -11.02 -7.85 13.59
C ARG A 5 -12.27 -8.70 13.36
N ASP A 6 -13.23 -8.15 12.63
CA ASP A 6 -14.52 -8.81 12.39
C ASP A 6 -14.53 -9.64 11.09
N VAL A 7 -13.39 -9.74 10.42
CA VAL A 7 -13.24 -10.57 9.21
C VAL A 7 -12.90 -11.99 9.65
N ALA A 8 -13.87 -12.88 9.58
CA ALA A 8 -13.78 -14.23 10.15
C ALA A 8 -12.60 -15.07 9.61
N TRP A 9 -12.33 -14.99 8.32
CA TRP A 9 -11.23 -15.76 7.71
C TRP A 9 -9.82 -15.24 8.04
N LEU A 10 -9.72 -14.03 8.61
CA LEU A 10 -8.46 -13.49 9.14
C LEU A 10 -8.24 -13.83 10.61
N ALA A 11 -9.19 -14.54 11.23
CA ALA A 11 -9.13 -14.95 12.64
C ALA A 11 -8.86 -13.79 13.62
N GLY A 12 -9.39 -12.62 13.33
CA GLY A 12 -9.20 -11.43 14.15
C GLY A 12 -7.83 -10.76 14.03
N HIS A 13 -6.96 -11.23 13.12
CA HIS A 13 -5.64 -10.66 12.90
C HIS A 13 -5.67 -9.60 11.80
N GLY A 14 -5.01 -8.47 12.05
CA GLY A 14 -4.69 -7.52 11.01
C GLY A 14 -3.40 -7.90 10.27
N TYR A 15 -3.06 -7.13 9.27
CA TYR A 15 -1.78 -7.26 8.58
C TYR A 15 -1.29 -5.91 8.10
N ASN A 16 0.03 -5.81 7.90
CA ASN A 16 0.66 -4.64 7.34
C ASN A 16 0.87 -4.85 5.83
N LEU A 17 0.75 -3.77 5.10
CA LEU A 17 0.98 -3.79 3.66
C LEU A 17 1.77 -2.55 3.22
N THR A 18 2.56 -2.73 2.18
CA THR A 18 3.27 -1.64 1.50
C THR A 18 3.23 -1.92 0.00
N GLY A 19 2.84 -0.94 -0.77
CA GLY A 19 2.73 -1.09 -2.23
C GLY A 19 3.50 -0.01 -2.98
N VAL A 20 3.91 -0.36 -4.19
CA VAL A 20 4.49 0.58 -5.15
C VAL A 20 3.59 0.62 -6.37
N SER A 21 3.10 1.78 -6.69
CA SER A 21 2.29 2.01 -7.89
C SER A 21 2.82 3.20 -8.68
N VAL A 22 2.51 3.22 -9.97
CA VAL A 22 2.89 4.33 -10.85
C VAL A 22 1.66 4.86 -11.56
N PRO A 23 1.55 6.18 -11.72
CA PRO A 23 0.53 6.77 -12.56
C PRO A 23 0.69 6.26 -13.99
N THR A 24 -0.40 5.79 -14.58
CA THR A 24 -0.37 5.13 -15.88
C THR A 24 -1.54 5.57 -16.73
N ARG A 25 -1.27 5.66 -18.03
CA ARG A 25 -2.27 5.98 -19.03
C ARG A 25 -2.38 4.84 -20.03
N PHE A 26 -3.57 4.26 -20.15
CA PHE A 26 -3.85 3.20 -21.11
C PHE A 26 -4.56 3.77 -22.32
N HIS A 27 -3.99 3.54 -23.50
CA HIS A 27 -4.57 3.93 -24.80
C HIS A 27 -5.31 2.73 -25.40
N GLY A 28 -6.62 2.69 -25.18
CA GLY A 28 -7.49 1.64 -25.70
C GLY A 28 -8.28 2.08 -26.93
N GLU A 29 -9.01 1.14 -27.51
CA GLU A 29 -9.85 1.40 -28.70
C GLU A 29 -10.98 2.41 -28.42
N LYS A 30 -11.47 2.47 -27.17
CA LYS A 30 -12.57 3.34 -26.76
C LYS A 30 -12.12 4.66 -26.14
N GLY A 31 -10.82 4.96 -26.16
CA GLY A 31 -10.24 6.15 -25.59
C GLY A 31 -9.14 5.89 -24.59
N VAL A 32 -8.75 6.94 -23.86
CA VAL A 32 -7.67 6.90 -22.89
C VAL A 32 -8.24 6.73 -21.49
N VAL A 33 -7.71 5.77 -20.74
CA VAL A 33 -8.02 5.55 -19.32
C VAL A 33 -6.78 5.87 -18.50
N GLU A 34 -6.94 6.73 -17.50
CA GLU A 34 -5.88 7.04 -16.54
C GLU A 34 -6.12 6.33 -15.22
N GLY A 35 -5.05 5.89 -14.58
CA GLY A 35 -5.12 5.23 -13.28
C GLY A 35 -3.75 4.94 -12.72
N ASN A 36 -3.71 4.23 -11.62
CA ASN A 36 -2.47 3.80 -10.98
C ASN A 36 -2.26 2.31 -11.23
N LEU A 37 -1.12 1.97 -11.84
CA LEU A 37 -0.72 0.59 -11.99
C LEU A 37 0.06 0.14 -10.75
N LEU A 38 -0.49 -0.85 -10.05
CA LEU A 38 0.20 -1.48 -8.93
C LEU A 38 1.31 -2.38 -9.48
N LEU A 39 2.56 -2.05 -9.18
CA LEU A 39 3.71 -2.86 -9.58
C LEU A 39 3.91 -4.05 -8.65
N VAL A 40 3.88 -3.80 -7.35
CA VAL A 40 4.04 -4.81 -6.32
C VAL A 40 3.39 -4.33 -5.02
N MET A 41 2.86 -5.29 -4.27
CA MET A 41 2.37 -5.07 -2.90
C MET A 41 2.95 -6.13 -1.99
N TRP A 42 3.65 -5.72 -0.95
CA TRP A 42 4.12 -6.61 0.10
C TRP A 42 3.11 -6.64 1.24
N GLU A 43 2.84 -7.82 1.74
CA GLU A 43 1.98 -8.03 2.90
C GLU A 43 2.63 -9.06 3.83
N ASN A 44 2.40 -8.93 5.13
CA ASN A 44 2.97 -9.84 6.13
C ASN A 44 2.01 -10.94 6.60
N HIS A 45 0.95 -11.20 5.84
CA HIS A 45 -0.02 -12.27 6.11
C HIS A 45 -0.32 -13.03 4.83
N ALA A 46 -0.18 -14.36 4.89
CA ALA A 46 -0.32 -15.22 3.71
C ALA A 46 -1.73 -15.22 3.11
N ASP A 47 -2.76 -15.27 3.93
CA ASP A 47 -4.15 -15.41 3.45
C ASP A 47 -4.60 -14.25 2.55
N PRO A 48 -4.43 -12.98 2.91
CA PRO A 48 -4.77 -11.89 2.01
C PRO A 48 -3.87 -11.82 0.77
N ILE A 49 -2.64 -12.32 0.83
CA ILE A 49 -1.78 -12.45 -0.34
C ILE A 49 -2.40 -13.43 -1.33
N ILE A 50 -2.74 -14.62 -0.89
CA ILE A 50 -3.27 -15.69 -1.74
C ILE A 50 -4.61 -15.25 -2.35
N THR A 51 -5.54 -14.77 -1.54
CA THR A 51 -6.85 -14.32 -2.05
C THR A 51 -6.74 -13.15 -3.01
N GLY A 52 -5.85 -12.20 -2.73
CA GLY A 52 -5.62 -11.05 -3.61
C GLY A 52 -5.02 -11.44 -4.96
N ARG A 53 -4.11 -12.41 -4.98
CA ARG A 53 -3.51 -12.93 -6.21
C ARG A 53 -4.50 -13.78 -7.01
N GLU A 54 -5.12 -14.76 -6.36
CA GLU A 54 -5.93 -15.77 -7.05
C GLU A 54 -7.32 -15.25 -7.46
N GLN A 55 -7.90 -14.37 -6.68
CA GLN A 55 -9.25 -13.87 -6.94
C GLN A 55 -9.28 -12.49 -7.60
N LEU A 56 -8.33 -11.62 -7.31
CA LEU A 56 -8.32 -10.23 -7.76
C LEU A 56 -7.19 -9.90 -8.73
N GLY A 57 -6.21 -10.78 -8.89
CA GLY A 57 -5.09 -10.59 -9.81
C GLY A 57 -4.06 -9.54 -9.36
N TYR A 58 -4.02 -9.19 -8.07
CA TYR A 58 -3.02 -8.27 -7.56
C TYR A 58 -1.63 -8.91 -7.46
N SER A 59 -0.59 -8.13 -7.78
CA SER A 59 0.80 -8.56 -7.66
C SER A 59 1.30 -8.47 -6.22
N LYS A 60 0.86 -9.41 -5.39
CA LYS A 60 1.19 -9.47 -3.96
C LYS A 60 2.26 -10.50 -3.68
N ILE A 61 3.18 -10.17 -2.78
CA ILE A 61 4.20 -11.09 -2.26
C ILE A 61 4.37 -10.88 -0.75
N PHE A 62 4.94 -11.88 -0.09
CA PHE A 62 5.18 -11.83 1.35
C PHE A 62 6.46 -11.05 1.66
N ALA A 63 6.40 -10.24 2.71
CA ALA A 63 7.56 -9.69 3.38
C ALA A 63 7.25 -9.53 4.87
N SER A 64 8.29 -9.52 5.69
CA SER A 64 8.15 -9.07 7.07
C SER A 64 8.08 -7.55 7.06
N ILE A 65 7.04 -7.00 7.67
CA ILE A 65 6.77 -5.56 7.71
C ILE A 65 6.55 -5.17 9.17
N ASP A 66 7.45 -4.36 9.71
CA ASP A 66 7.31 -3.86 11.05
C ASP A 66 6.12 -2.91 11.18
N ASP A 67 5.53 -2.87 12.36
CA ASP A 67 4.57 -1.82 12.67
C ASP A 67 5.26 -0.46 12.62
N ILE A 68 4.52 0.57 12.26
CA ILE A 68 5.05 1.92 12.18
C ILE A 68 5.40 2.40 13.58
N HIS A 69 6.65 2.78 13.77
CA HIS A 69 7.16 3.37 15.00
C HIS A 69 7.33 4.88 14.82
N THR A 70 6.77 5.65 15.73
CA THR A 70 6.87 7.12 15.71
C THR A 70 7.67 7.60 16.90
N TYR A 71 8.72 8.37 16.65
CA TYR A 71 9.56 8.98 17.66
C TYR A 71 9.99 10.37 17.21
N GLY A 72 9.76 11.38 18.08
CA GLY A 72 10.14 12.76 17.77
C GLY A 72 9.46 13.34 16.53
N GLY A 73 8.24 12.88 16.19
CA GLY A 73 7.52 13.33 14.99
C GLY A 73 7.90 12.59 13.72
N VAL A 74 8.88 11.70 13.76
CA VAL A 74 9.33 10.88 12.63
C VAL A 74 8.76 9.49 12.75
N SER A 75 8.07 9.04 11.72
CA SER A 75 7.52 7.69 11.61
C SER A 75 8.39 6.83 10.70
N LYS A 76 8.61 5.59 11.12
CA LYS A 76 9.53 4.68 10.44
C LYS A 76 8.97 3.26 10.41
N THR A 77 9.19 2.59 9.30
CA THR A 77 8.94 1.15 9.14
C THR A 77 10.00 0.52 8.23
N GLU A 78 10.17 -0.77 8.39
CA GLU A 78 11.14 -1.55 7.62
C GLU A 78 10.46 -2.78 7.01
N LEU A 79 10.90 -3.15 5.82
CA LEU A 79 10.52 -4.38 5.15
C LEU A 79 11.74 -5.27 4.99
N THR A 80 11.59 -6.54 5.43
CA THR A 80 12.65 -7.53 5.32
C THR A 80 12.14 -8.79 4.65
N SER A 81 13.04 -9.47 3.94
CA SER A 81 12.80 -10.77 3.36
C SER A 81 13.99 -11.67 3.68
N TRP A 82 13.75 -12.81 4.31
CA TRP A 82 14.81 -13.75 4.74
C TRP A 82 15.88 -13.07 5.61
N GLY A 83 15.47 -12.14 6.48
CA GLY A 83 16.37 -11.37 7.34
C GLY A 83 17.12 -10.23 6.64
N PHE A 84 16.96 -10.06 5.35
CA PHE A 84 17.55 -8.96 4.60
C PHE A 84 16.57 -7.79 4.50
N ARG A 85 16.98 -6.62 5.03
CA ARG A 85 16.20 -5.39 4.90
C ARG A 85 16.38 -4.81 3.50
N PHE A 86 15.33 -4.79 2.71
CA PHE A 86 15.38 -4.27 1.34
C PHE A 86 14.68 -2.92 1.16
N LEU A 87 13.86 -2.52 2.14
CA LEU A 87 13.16 -1.24 2.08
C LEU A 87 13.03 -0.66 3.49
N GLU A 88 13.36 0.61 3.61
CA GLU A 88 13.13 1.41 4.81
C GLU A 88 12.33 2.64 4.41
N LEU A 89 11.24 2.90 5.13
CA LEU A 89 10.40 4.07 4.93
C LEU A 89 10.48 4.96 6.17
N GLU A 90 10.81 6.22 5.95
CA GLU A 90 10.87 7.23 6.98
C GLU A 90 10.11 8.46 6.51
N PHE A 91 9.21 8.97 7.34
CA PHE A 91 8.41 10.13 6.97
C PHE A 91 8.01 10.95 8.19
N ASP A 92 7.77 12.23 7.97
CA ASP A 92 7.24 13.16 8.96
C ASP A 92 5.73 13.37 8.68
N ALA A 93 4.90 12.72 9.47
CA ALA A 93 3.45 12.78 9.31
C ALA A 93 2.86 14.16 9.66
N ASN A 94 3.62 15.01 10.36
CA ASN A 94 3.19 16.35 10.75
C ASN A 94 3.53 17.41 9.70
N ARG A 95 4.39 17.05 8.73
CA ARG A 95 4.78 17.97 7.66
C ARG A 95 3.70 17.99 6.58
N GLN A 96 3.18 19.17 6.28
CA GLN A 96 2.23 19.32 5.19
C GLN A 96 2.96 19.31 3.83
N PRO A 97 2.33 18.74 2.78
CA PRO A 97 2.90 18.80 1.44
C PRO A 97 3.00 20.27 0.96
N GLU A 98 4.02 20.56 0.18
CA GLU A 98 4.28 21.92 -0.36
C GLU A 98 3.11 22.43 -1.21
N ASN A 99 2.41 21.53 -1.86
CA ASN A 99 1.22 21.86 -2.67
C ASN A 99 0.00 21.06 -2.20
N LEU A 100 -0.64 21.56 -1.14
CA LEU A 100 -1.80 20.91 -0.53
C LEU A 100 -3.01 20.85 -1.48
N GLU A 101 -3.22 21.88 -2.32
CA GLU A 101 -4.35 21.93 -3.25
C GLU A 101 -4.20 20.88 -4.36
N GLU A 102 -3.00 20.70 -4.88
CA GLU A 102 -2.73 19.65 -5.86
C GLU A 102 -2.92 18.26 -5.26
N LEU A 103 -2.43 18.03 -4.04
CA LEU A 103 -2.62 16.78 -3.34
C LEU A 103 -4.11 16.48 -3.13
N LYS A 104 -4.89 17.45 -2.68
CA LYS A 104 -6.34 17.31 -2.52
C LYS A 104 -7.03 16.97 -3.83
N ARG A 105 -6.63 17.60 -4.92
CA ARG A 105 -7.16 17.31 -6.25
C ARG A 105 -6.88 15.86 -6.66
N VAL A 106 -5.66 15.37 -6.45
CA VAL A 106 -5.26 14.01 -6.77
C VAL A 106 -6.04 13.00 -5.93
N LEU A 107 -6.14 13.22 -4.62
CA LEU A 107 -6.83 12.32 -3.69
C LEU A 107 -8.35 12.26 -3.93
N ASN A 108 -8.95 13.36 -4.38
CA ASN A 108 -10.39 13.45 -4.65
C ASN A 108 -10.77 13.07 -6.09
N ASN A 109 -9.80 12.72 -6.92
CA ASN A 109 -10.06 12.25 -8.27
C ASN A 109 -10.58 10.81 -8.22
N PRO A 110 -11.82 10.52 -8.66
CA PRO A 110 -12.37 9.16 -8.63
C PRO A 110 -11.58 8.17 -9.49
N ASP A 111 -10.83 8.63 -10.48
CA ASP A 111 -10.03 7.78 -11.36
C ASP A 111 -8.67 7.36 -10.75
N SER A 112 -8.31 7.92 -9.59
CA SER A 112 -7.05 7.61 -8.90
C SER A 112 -7.20 6.62 -7.74
N GLN A 113 -8.40 6.08 -7.53
CA GLN A 113 -8.70 5.12 -6.46
C GLN A 113 -8.76 3.68 -6.98
#